data_943cdf069ce1082d74344c1f25e7340b
#
_entry.id   943cdf069ce1082d74344c1f25e7340b
#
_cell.length_a   1.000
_cell.length_b   1.000
_cell.length_c   1.000
_cell.angle_alpha   90.00
_cell.angle_beta   90.00
_cell.angle_gamma   90.00
#
_symmetry.space_group_name_H-M   'P 1'
#
loop_
_entity.id
_entity.type
_entity.pdbx_description
1 polymer ?
#
loop_
_entity_poly.entity_id
_entity_poly.type
_entity_poly.pdbx_seq_one_letter_code
_entity_poly.pdbx_strand_id
1 'polypeptide(L)'
;MDLEIKKDITSNWFKMLQEAIWHTITNLERKDADIKTTVWNRSKKRDEGGGEFRILENGRIFDKVGVNFSKVHGKFPKQFLKNILGAKKAPSFWASGISVVMHMKNPMIPAMHFNTRYICTTQDWFGGGMDVTPSIKDDKEKKEFHKTLKKMCDQHNKKYYTKYKKWCDEYFYLPHRKEPRGIGGIFFDYKKDNFEKDFKFVRDVGITFQFIFEKIIRKKMKKKWTKKHKELQFIKRGRYTEFNLLYDRGTKFGLQTGGNVEGILMSLPPLAKWK
;
A
#
# COMPACT_ATOMS: atom_id res chain seq x y z
N MET A 1 21.20 -16.65 7.34
CA MET A 1 21.54 -15.49 6.46
C MET A 1 21.83 -14.30 7.36
N ASP A 2 22.91 -13.58 7.09
CA ASP A 2 23.30 -12.37 7.78
C ASP A 2 22.25 -11.25 7.66
N LEU A 3 22.14 -10.38 8.69
CA LEU A 3 21.11 -9.34 8.74
C LEU A 3 21.33 -8.27 7.67
N GLU A 4 22.58 -7.90 7.37
CA GLU A 4 22.87 -6.89 6.33
C GLU A 4 22.51 -7.42 4.94
N ILE A 5 22.79 -8.69 4.67
CA ILE A 5 22.35 -9.35 3.43
C ILE A 5 20.82 -9.33 3.32
N LYS A 6 20.08 -9.64 4.41
CA LYS A 6 18.62 -9.56 4.41
C LYS A 6 18.11 -8.15 4.08
N LYS A 7 18.70 -7.11 4.69
CA LYS A 7 18.37 -5.71 4.44
C LYS A 7 18.60 -5.33 2.96
N ASP A 8 19.74 -5.71 2.41
CA ASP A 8 20.08 -5.37 1.03
C ASP A 8 19.19 -6.05 0.02
N ILE A 9 18.97 -7.35 0.11
CA ILE A 9 18.09 -8.05 -0.84
C ILE A 9 16.65 -7.61 -0.75
N THR A 10 16.14 -7.27 0.45
CA THR A 10 14.78 -6.78 0.61
C THR A 10 14.61 -5.37 0.09
N SER A 11 15.54 -4.45 0.37
CA SER A 11 15.46 -3.08 -0.15
C SER A 11 15.61 -3.04 -1.66
N ASN A 12 16.52 -3.83 -2.24
CA ASN A 12 16.67 -3.95 -3.69
C ASN A 12 15.39 -4.48 -4.35
N TRP A 13 14.76 -5.50 -3.75
CA TRP A 13 13.49 -5.99 -4.23
C TRP A 13 12.39 -4.92 -4.24
N PHE A 14 12.24 -4.15 -3.16
CA PHE A 14 11.22 -3.10 -3.08
C PHE A 14 11.47 -1.99 -4.11
N LYS A 15 12.74 -1.64 -4.37
CA LYS A 15 13.09 -0.68 -5.42
C LYS A 15 12.78 -1.23 -6.81
N MET A 16 13.14 -2.47 -7.09
CA MET A 16 12.79 -3.13 -8.36
C MET A 16 11.27 -3.21 -8.56
N LEU A 17 10.52 -3.52 -7.51
CA LEU A 17 9.06 -3.58 -7.58
C LEU A 17 8.45 -2.19 -7.82
N GLN A 18 9.02 -1.13 -7.25
CA GLN A 18 8.63 0.25 -7.56
C GLN A 18 8.77 0.53 -9.07
N GLU A 19 9.90 0.20 -9.65
CA GLU A 19 10.16 0.40 -11.09
C GLU A 19 9.18 -0.40 -11.95
N ALA A 20 8.96 -1.68 -11.62
CA ALA A 20 8.06 -2.54 -12.37
C ALA A 20 6.60 -2.06 -12.33
N ILE A 21 6.12 -1.67 -11.14
CA ILE A 21 4.77 -1.12 -10.97
C ILE A 21 4.65 0.22 -11.70
N TRP A 22 5.65 1.11 -11.57
CA TRP A 22 5.65 2.41 -12.23
C TRP A 22 5.65 2.27 -13.76
N HIS A 23 6.45 1.39 -14.30
CA HIS A 23 6.46 1.07 -15.73
C HIS A 23 5.08 0.60 -16.22
N THR A 24 4.41 -0.27 -15.48
CA THR A 24 3.06 -0.72 -15.82
C THR A 24 2.05 0.44 -15.79
N ILE A 25 2.13 1.33 -14.79
CA ILE A 25 1.28 2.52 -14.68
C ILE A 25 1.46 3.44 -15.89
N THR A 26 2.68 3.78 -16.22
CA THR A 26 3.00 4.70 -17.34
C THR A 26 2.62 4.11 -18.69
N ASN A 27 2.79 2.80 -18.89
CA ASN A 27 2.34 2.11 -20.09
C ASN A 27 0.82 2.09 -20.26
N LEU A 28 0.07 2.04 -19.15
CA LEU A 28 -1.40 2.13 -19.17
C LEU A 28 -1.86 3.56 -19.45
N GLU A 29 -1.25 4.55 -18.82
CA GLU A 29 -1.63 5.96 -18.92
C GLU A 29 -1.21 6.61 -20.24
N ARG A 30 -0.06 6.24 -20.79
CA ARG A 30 0.56 6.91 -21.94
C ARG A 30 1.06 8.33 -21.62
N LYS A 31 0.89 9.34 -22.56
CA LYS A 31 1.64 10.61 -22.51
C LYS A 31 0.94 11.79 -21.81
N ASP A 32 -0.30 11.68 -21.37
CA ASP A 32 -1.14 12.84 -21.04
C ASP A 32 -1.34 13.06 -19.53
N ALA A 33 -0.33 12.76 -18.70
CA ALA A 33 -0.43 12.91 -17.26
C ALA A 33 0.70 13.73 -16.67
N ASP A 34 0.42 14.46 -15.59
CA ASP A 34 1.43 15.18 -14.82
C ASP A 34 2.20 14.20 -13.94
N ILE A 35 3.51 14.09 -14.16
CA ILE A 35 4.39 13.18 -13.43
C ILE A 35 5.40 13.99 -12.63
N LYS A 36 5.47 13.69 -11.34
CA LYS A 36 6.48 14.24 -10.42
C LYS A 36 7.22 13.12 -9.73
N THR A 37 8.54 13.12 -9.80
CA THR A 37 9.43 12.26 -9.00
C THR A 37 10.13 13.11 -7.95
N THR A 38 10.09 12.66 -6.70
CA THR A 38 10.71 13.34 -5.58
C THR A 38 11.59 12.38 -4.80
N VAL A 39 12.89 12.66 -4.76
CA VAL A 39 13.84 12.01 -3.86
C VAL A 39 13.84 12.79 -2.55
N TRP A 40 13.79 12.10 -1.44
CA TRP A 40 13.76 12.71 -0.12
C TRP A 40 14.68 12.01 0.87
N ASN A 41 15.23 12.79 1.78
CA ASN A 41 16.00 12.30 2.92
C ASN A 41 15.19 12.49 4.20
N ARG A 42 15.25 11.51 5.11
CA ARG A 42 14.55 11.56 6.38
C ARG A 42 15.08 12.67 7.29
N SER A 43 16.38 12.94 7.24
CA SER A 43 17.03 14.02 7.98
C SER A 43 17.91 14.84 7.05
N LYS A 44 17.95 16.18 7.29
CA LYS A 44 18.91 17.08 6.63
C LYS A 44 20.28 17.12 7.33
N LYS A 45 20.35 16.63 8.59
CA LYS A 45 21.55 16.76 9.46
C LYS A 45 22.34 15.47 9.63
N ARG A 46 21.71 14.31 9.40
CA ARG A 46 22.31 13.00 9.61
C ARG A 46 21.83 12.05 8.52
N ASP A 47 22.63 11.02 8.25
CA ASP A 47 22.14 9.91 7.44
C ASP A 47 21.15 9.07 8.28
N GLU A 48 19.88 9.19 7.97
CA GLU A 48 18.78 8.38 8.50
C GLU A 48 18.03 7.71 7.35
N GLY A 49 18.65 7.66 6.15
CA GLY A 49 18.07 7.14 4.94
C GLY A 49 17.02 8.09 4.36
N GLY A 50 16.23 7.57 3.45
CA GLY A 50 15.23 8.33 2.72
C GLY A 50 14.42 7.46 1.78
N GLY A 51 14.07 8.00 0.63
CA GLY A 51 13.33 7.28 -0.38
C GLY A 51 13.08 8.09 -1.63
N GLU A 52 12.23 7.54 -2.46
CA GLU A 52 11.74 8.17 -3.68
C GLU A 52 10.25 7.89 -3.82
N PHE A 53 9.47 8.93 -4.00
CA PHE A 53 8.08 8.74 -4.41
C PHE A 53 7.81 9.38 -5.76
N ARG A 54 6.93 8.74 -6.50
CA ARG A 54 6.46 9.18 -7.81
C ARG A 54 4.97 9.38 -7.73
N ILE A 55 4.52 10.54 -8.19
CA ILE A 55 3.10 10.89 -8.26
C ILE A 55 2.77 11.12 -9.74
N LEU A 56 1.66 10.54 -10.18
CA LEU A 56 1.01 10.82 -11.45
C LEU A 56 -0.38 11.38 -11.14
N GLU A 57 -0.69 12.53 -11.74
CA GLU A 57 -1.98 13.21 -11.58
C GLU A 57 -2.56 13.60 -12.93
N ASN A 58 -3.86 13.91 -12.96
CA ASN A 58 -4.59 14.43 -14.12
C ASN A 58 -4.55 13.51 -15.36
N GLY A 59 -4.26 12.21 -15.18
CA GLY A 59 -4.17 11.28 -16.28
C GLY A 59 -5.53 10.93 -16.91
N ARG A 60 -5.48 10.20 -18.01
CA ARG A 60 -6.67 9.68 -18.70
C ARG A 60 -7.32 8.52 -17.95
N ILE A 61 -6.53 7.67 -17.32
CA ILE A 61 -6.95 6.50 -16.54
C ILE A 61 -6.93 6.83 -15.05
N PHE A 62 -5.86 7.46 -14.60
CA PHE A 62 -5.61 7.76 -13.20
C PHE A 62 -5.93 9.23 -12.90
N ASP A 63 -6.80 9.50 -11.91
CA ASP A 63 -6.92 10.84 -11.32
C ASP A 63 -5.68 11.16 -10.48
N LYS A 64 -5.18 10.14 -9.74
CA LYS A 64 -3.93 10.22 -8.98
C LYS A 64 -3.38 8.83 -8.70
N VAL A 65 -2.07 8.69 -8.83
CA VAL A 65 -1.31 7.51 -8.37
C VAL A 65 -0.12 7.99 -7.57
N GLY A 66 0.17 7.31 -6.47
CA GLY A 66 1.40 7.47 -5.72
C GLY A 66 2.12 6.13 -5.56
N VAL A 67 3.41 6.08 -5.86
CA VAL A 67 4.29 4.93 -5.66
C VAL A 67 5.50 5.38 -4.87
N ASN A 68 5.62 4.96 -3.62
CA ASN A 68 6.68 5.36 -2.71
C ASN A 68 7.56 4.17 -2.33
N PHE A 69 8.85 4.28 -2.55
CA PHE A 69 9.88 3.43 -1.99
C PHE A 69 10.59 4.17 -0.85
N SER A 70 10.90 3.47 0.23
CA SER A 70 11.69 3.99 1.34
C SER A 70 12.70 2.99 1.87
N LYS A 71 13.85 3.51 2.30
CA LYS A 71 14.90 2.80 3.05
C LYS A 71 15.37 3.75 4.14
N VAL A 72 14.93 3.54 5.36
CA VAL A 72 15.13 4.47 6.48
C VAL A 72 15.66 3.74 7.72
N HIS A 73 16.39 4.48 8.53
CA HIS A 73 16.90 3.98 9.80
C HIS A 73 16.93 5.12 10.84
N GLY A 74 17.19 4.77 12.09
CA GLY A 74 17.24 5.76 13.17
C GLY A 74 16.81 5.19 14.51
N LYS A 75 16.28 6.06 15.37
CA LYS A 75 15.75 5.66 16.69
C LYS A 75 14.26 6.02 16.78
N PHE A 76 13.48 5.10 17.35
CA PHE A 76 12.07 5.39 17.65
C PHE A 76 11.96 6.40 18.81
N PRO A 77 11.02 7.35 18.73
CA PRO A 77 10.64 8.17 19.88
C PRO A 77 10.18 7.31 21.06
N LYS A 78 10.48 7.73 22.29
CA LYS A 78 10.20 6.98 23.54
C LYS A 78 8.75 6.47 23.62
N GLN A 79 7.79 7.26 23.18
CA GLN A 79 6.35 6.93 23.22
C GLN A 79 5.97 5.68 22.40
N PHE A 80 6.74 5.32 21.37
CA PHE A 80 6.46 4.16 20.50
C PHE A 80 7.15 2.88 20.95
N LEU A 81 8.16 2.95 21.84
CA LEU A 81 8.98 1.79 22.22
C LEU A 81 8.18 0.63 22.82
N LYS A 82 7.08 0.94 23.53
CA LYS A 82 6.24 -0.08 24.16
C LYS A 82 5.45 -0.91 23.14
N ASN A 83 5.15 -0.33 21.97
CA ASN A 83 4.22 -0.89 20.99
C ASN A 83 4.92 -1.54 19.79
N ILE A 84 6.25 -1.40 19.69
CA ILE A 84 7.02 -1.93 18.56
C ILE A 84 7.84 -3.12 19.01
N LEU A 85 7.74 -4.21 18.27
CA LEU A 85 8.46 -5.45 18.54
C LEU A 85 9.97 -5.19 18.60
N GLY A 86 10.63 -5.65 19.66
CA GLY A 86 12.06 -5.50 19.86
C GLY A 86 12.56 -4.12 20.27
N ALA A 87 11.76 -3.05 20.10
CA ALA A 87 12.18 -1.66 20.38
C ALA A 87 12.40 -1.36 21.87
N LYS A 88 11.79 -2.13 22.80
CA LYS A 88 12.04 -1.98 24.25
C LYS A 88 13.49 -2.27 24.65
N LYS A 89 14.16 -3.22 23.97
CA LYS A 89 15.54 -3.60 24.24
C LYS A 89 16.55 -2.62 23.64
N ALA A 90 16.26 -2.13 22.44
CA ALA A 90 17.04 -1.08 21.78
C ALA A 90 16.12 -0.23 20.91
N PRO A 91 16.21 1.12 20.99
CA PRO A 91 15.31 2.00 20.22
C PRO A 91 15.64 2.09 18.74
N SER A 92 16.80 1.56 18.31
CA SER A 92 17.25 1.63 16.93
C SER A 92 16.41 0.76 16.01
N PHE A 93 16.19 1.24 14.80
CA PHE A 93 15.49 0.51 13.75
C PHE A 93 16.11 0.73 12.37
N TRP A 94 15.86 -0.19 11.50
CA TRP A 94 15.98 -0.08 10.06
C TRP A 94 14.70 -0.58 9.42
N ALA A 95 14.23 0.07 8.36
CA ALA A 95 13.05 -0.34 7.64
C ALA A 95 13.17 0.01 6.16
N SER A 96 12.70 -0.88 5.31
CA SER A 96 12.50 -0.61 3.89
C SER A 96 11.15 -1.13 3.44
N GLY A 97 10.58 -0.50 2.43
CA GLY A 97 9.28 -0.90 1.90
C GLY A 97 8.84 -0.11 0.68
N ILE A 98 7.73 -0.56 0.12
CA ILE A 98 7.01 0.08 -0.96
C ILE A 98 5.56 0.29 -0.55
N SER A 99 4.98 1.43 -0.95
CA SER A 99 3.56 1.75 -0.81
C SER A 99 3.01 2.29 -2.12
N VAL A 100 1.82 1.83 -2.49
CA VAL A 100 1.14 2.21 -3.74
C VAL A 100 -0.31 2.52 -3.45
N VAL A 101 -0.79 3.65 -3.94
CA VAL A 101 -2.21 3.99 -3.93
C VAL A 101 -2.62 4.51 -5.31
N MET A 102 -3.73 4.02 -5.82
CA MET A 102 -4.25 4.35 -7.14
C MET A 102 -5.70 4.85 -7.02
N HIS A 103 -5.95 6.09 -7.43
CA HIS A 103 -7.29 6.67 -7.57
C HIS A 103 -7.62 6.86 -9.05
N MET A 104 -8.66 6.17 -9.50
CA MET A 104 -9.00 6.06 -10.92
C MET A 104 -9.93 7.18 -11.38
N LYS A 105 -9.75 7.67 -12.61
CA LYS A 105 -10.65 8.65 -13.23
C LYS A 105 -12.03 8.05 -13.50
N ASN A 106 -12.07 6.85 -14.04
CA ASN A 106 -13.32 6.12 -14.29
C ASN A 106 -13.87 5.50 -12.99
N PRO A 107 -15.06 5.87 -12.50
CA PRO A 107 -15.65 5.34 -11.26
C PRO A 107 -15.97 3.84 -11.29
N MET A 108 -15.98 3.21 -12.46
CA MET A 108 -16.19 1.77 -12.61
C MET A 108 -14.93 0.97 -12.24
N ILE A 109 -13.76 1.63 -12.17
CA ILE A 109 -12.50 1.02 -11.73
C ILE A 109 -12.32 1.36 -10.25
N PRO A 110 -12.08 0.36 -9.36
CA PRO A 110 -11.89 0.61 -7.95
C PRO A 110 -10.59 1.35 -7.64
N ALA A 111 -10.54 2.06 -6.51
CA ALA A 111 -9.26 2.46 -5.93
C ALA A 111 -8.52 1.23 -5.40
N MET A 112 -7.20 1.23 -5.48
CA MET A 112 -6.36 0.10 -5.09
C MET A 112 -5.21 0.57 -4.21
N HIS A 113 -4.93 -0.21 -3.17
CA HIS A 113 -3.83 0.04 -2.24
C HIS A 113 -2.99 -1.22 -2.08
N PHE A 114 -1.70 -1.02 -1.97
CA PHE A 114 -0.71 -2.05 -1.70
C PHE A 114 0.43 -1.48 -0.87
N ASN A 115 0.91 -2.23 0.09
CA ASN A 115 2.20 -1.97 0.72
C ASN A 115 2.86 -3.28 1.15
N THR A 116 4.19 -3.29 1.14
CA THR A 116 4.99 -4.31 1.80
C THR A 116 6.24 -3.67 2.39
N ARG A 117 6.68 -4.20 3.53
CA ARG A 117 7.82 -3.68 4.28
C ARG A 117 8.59 -4.78 4.98
N TYR A 118 9.88 -4.54 5.21
CA TYR A 118 10.74 -5.28 6.10
C TYR A 118 11.25 -4.35 7.18
N ILE A 119 11.12 -4.72 8.44
CA ILE A 119 11.48 -3.91 9.60
C ILE A 119 12.45 -4.72 10.46
N CYS A 120 13.53 -4.06 10.89
CA CYS A 120 14.54 -4.61 11.78
C CYS A 120 14.68 -3.72 13.02
N THR A 121 14.64 -4.37 14.18
CA THR A 121 14.98 -3.82 15.51
C THR A 121 15.98 -4.78 16.14
N THR A 122 15.77 -5.23 17.39
CA THR A 122 16.41 -6.45 17.92
C THR A 122 15.75 -7.73 17.37
N GLN A 123 14.71 -7.59 16.59
CA GLN A 123 14.02 -8.62 15.81
C GLN A 123 13.73 -8.08 14.43
N ASP A 124 13.51 -8.98 13.47
CA ASP A 124 13.18 -8.60 12.10
C ASP A 124 11.90 -9.31 11.62
N TRP A 125 11.08 -8.63 10.81
CA TRP A 125 9.84 -9.17 10.29
C TRP A 125 9.35 -8.46 9.03
N PHE A 126 8.50 -9.15 8.29
CA PHE A 126 7.75 -8.57 7.19
C PHE A 126 6.34 -8.17 7.61
N GLY A 127 5.83 -7.11 6.99
CA GLY A 127 4.44 -6.71 7.03
C GLY A 127 3.98 -6.19 5.68
N GLY A 128 2.67 -6.13 5.48
CA GLY A 128 2.11 -5.59 4.26
C GLY A 128 0.70 -6.06 3.97
N GLY A 129 0.27 -5.83 2.75
CA GLY A 129 -1.04 -6.24 2.26
C GLY A 129 -1.46 -5.49 1.01
N MET A 130 -2.63 -5.85 0.51
CA MET A 130 -3.33 -5.13 -0.54
C MET A 130 -4.82 -5.18 -0.29
N ASP A 131 -5.53 -4.11 -0.68
CA ASP A 131 -6.97 -4.05 -0.65
C ASP A 131 -7.54 -3.21 -1.79
N VAL A 132 -8.82 -3.40 -2.05
CA VAL A 132 -9.53 -2.77 -3.17
C VAL A 132 -10.78 -2.08 -2.67
N THR A 133 -10.99 -0.82 -3.10
CA THR A 133 -12.11 0.03 -2.69
C THR A 133 -12.94 0.42 -3.93
N PRO A 134 -13.96 -0.36 -4.32
CA PRO A 134 -14.84 -0.02 -5.42
C PRO A 134 -15.82 1.10 -5.03
N SER A 135 -16.07 2.00 -5.97
CA SER A 135 -17.15 3.00 -5.85
C SER A 135 -18.50 2.42 -6.23
N ILE A 136 -18.50 1.47 -7.15
CA ILE A 136 -19.67 0.77 -7.67
C ILE A 136 -19.54 -0.71 -7.35
N LYS A 137 -20.60 -1.30 -6.79
CA LYS A 137 -20.62 -2.73 -6.44
C LYS A 137 -20.45 -3.58 -7.69
N ASP A 138 -19.54 -4.57 -7.62
CA ASP A 138 -19.27 -5.56 -8.67
C ASP A 138 -18.91 -6.89 -8.00
N ASP A 139 -19.93 -7.71 -7.74
CA ASP A 139 -19.75 -8.97 -7.02
C ASP A 139 -18.93 -10.01 -7.81
N LYS A 140 -18.96 -9.94 -9.15
CA LYS A 140 -18.13 -10.79 -10.01
C LYS A 140 -16.66 -10.44 -9.85
N GLU A 141 -16.32 -9.16 -9.89
CA GLU A 141 -14.94 -8.69 -9.69
C GLU A 141 -14.45 -9.00 -8.28
N LYS A 142 -15.29 -8.78 -7.26
CA LYS A 142 -14.97 -9.16 -5.88
C LYS A 142 -14.60 -10.64 -5.78
N LYS A 143 -15.38 -11.53 -6.37
CA LYS A 143 -15.10 -12.97 -6.40
C LYS A 143 -13.79 -13.31 -7.12
N GLU A 144 -13.56 -12.71 -8.30
CA GLU A 144 -12.33 -12.91 -9.09
C GLU A 144 -11.08 -12.42 -8.32
N PHE A 145 -11.16 -11.24 -7.69
CA PHE A 145 -10.10 -10.68 -6.87
C PHE A 145 -9.73 -11.61 -5.71
N HIS A 146 -10.70 -12.00 -4.90
CA HIS A 146 -10.46 -12.89 -3.76
C HIS A 146 -10.00 -14.30 -4.17
N LYS A 147 -10.48 -14.82 -5.31
CA LYS A 147 -10.00 -16.09 -5.87
C LYS A 147 -8.53 -16.03 -6.24
N THR A 148 -8.09 -14.90 -6.83
CA THR A 148 -6.67 -14.67 -7.18
C THR A 148 -5.80 -14.61 -5.94
N LEU A 149 -6.21 -13.85 -4.92
CA LEU A 149 -5.50 -13.76 -3.64
C LEU A 149 -5.41 -15.12 -2.94
N LYS A 150 -6.52 -15.86 -2.91
CA LYS A 150 -6.53 -17.18 -2.31
C LYS A 150 -5.56 -18.13 -3.02
N LYS A 151 -5.56 -18.14 -4.35
CA LYS A 151 -4.64 -18.97 -5.14
C LYS A 151 -3.18 -18.67 -4.82
N MET A 152 -2.81 -17.40 -4.73
CA MET A 152 -1.45 -16.99 -4.37
C MET A 152 -1.10 -17.39 -2.93
N CYS A 153 -1.96 -17.10 -1.96
CA CYS A 153 -1.74 -17.48 -0.56
C CYS A 153 -1.58 -19.00 -0.39
N ASP A 154 -2.41 -19.80 -1.08
CA ASP A 154 -2.42 -21.27 -1.00
C ASP A 154 -1.11 -21.91 -1.52
N GLN A 155 -0.33 -21.21 -2.35
CA GLN A 155 0.99 -21.66 -2.79
C GLN A 155 2.03 -21.64 -1.65
N HIS A 156 1.78 -20.83 -0.62
CA HIS A 156 2.64 -20.68 0.55
C HIS A 156 2.09 -21.42 1.77
N ASN A 157 0.80 -21.22 2.07
CA ASN A 157 0.12 -21.89 3.17
C ASN A 157 -1.40 -21.80 3.00
N LYS A 158 -2.11 -22.91 3.11
CA LYS A 158 -3.59 -23.00 2.99
C LYS A 158 -4.36 -22.14 4.01
N LYS A 159 -3.73 -21.79 5.16
CA LYS A 159 -4.33 -20.97 6.20
C LYS A 159 -4.13 -19.46 5.97
N TYR A 160 -3.18 -19.04 5.09
CA TYR A 160 -2.80 -17.63 4.93
C TYR A 160 -3.95 -16.77 4.45
N TYR A 161 -4.67 -17.20 3.41
CA TYR A 161 -5.76 -16.40 2.88
C TYR A 161 -6.84 -16.11 3.94
N THR A 162 -7.34 -17.11 4.64
CA THR A 162 -8.37 -16.95 5.66
C THR A 162 -7.89 -16.04 6.80
N LYS A 163 -6.66 -16.27 7.31
CA LYS A 163 -6.05 -15.47 8.37
C LYS A 163 -5.88 -14.01 7.96
N TYR A 164 -5.26 -13.76 6.80
CA TYR A 164 -4.91 -12.42 6.37
C TYR A 164 -6.10 -11.65 5.80
N LYS A 165 -7.09 -12.34 5.23
CA LYS A 165 -8.35 -11.71 4.84
C LYS A 165 -9.13 -11.22 6.05
N LYS A 166 -9.28 -12.05 7.08
CA LYS A 166 -9.93 -11.63 8.32
C LYS A 166 -9.25 -10.41 8.92
N TRP A 167 -7.93 -10.42 9.01
CA TRP A 167 -7.17 -9.28 9.53
C TRP A 167 -7.34 -8.03 8.66
N CYS A 168 -7.37 -8.16 7.34
CA CYS A 168 -7.64 -7.06 6.42
C CYS A 168 -9.03 -6.46 6.64
N ASP A 169 -10.06 -7.29 6.77
CA ASP A 169 -11.44 -6.84 6.99
C ASP A 169 -11.58 -6.07 8.33
N GLU A 170 -10.92 -6.54 9.38
CA GLU A 170 -10.86 -5.87 10.69
C GLU A 170 -10.08 -4.56 10.64
N TYR A 171 -8.92 -4.54 9.96
CA TYR A 171 -8.06 -3.37 9.88
C TYR A 171 -8.69 -2.23 9.09
N PHE A 172 -9.33 -2.51 7.94
CA PHE A 172 -9.91 -1.50 7.05
C PHE A 172 -11.40 -1.22 7.34
N TYR A 173 -11.85 -1.48 8.55
CA TYR A 173 -13.19 -1.12 9.01
C TYR A 173 -13.23 0.33 9.49
N LEU A 174 -14.34 1.06 9.20
CA LEU A 174 -14.59 2.41 9.70
C LEU A 174 -15.61 2.35 10.85
N PRO A 175 -15.17 2.37 12.11
CA PRO A 175 -16.07 2.20 13.26
C PRO A 175 -17.15 3.28 13.34
N HIS A 176 -16.80 4.54 13.09
CA HIS A 176 -17.72 5.68 13.15
C HIS A 176 -18.75 5.69 12.02
N ARG A 177 -18.53 4.92 10.94
CA ARG A 177 -19.47 4.71 9.84
C ARG A 177 -20.18 3.36 9.89
N LYS A 178 -19.70 2.44 10.73
CA LYS A 178 -20.18 1.04 10.81
C LYS A 178 -20.13 0.33 9.47
N GLU A 179 -19.14 0.62 8.63
CA GLU A 179 -18.97 0.03 7.30
C GLU A 179 -17.50 -0.32 7.00
N PRO A 180 -17.24 -1.31 6.12
CA PRO A 180 -15.89 -1.55 5.62
C PRO A 180 -15.48 -0.47 4.61
N ARG A 181 -14.19 -0.12 4.55
CA ARG A 181 -13.64 0.82 3.57
C ARG A 181 -13.86 0.35 2.13
N GLY A 182 -13.69 -0.94 1.88
CA GLY A 182 -13.79 -1.55 0.55
C GLY A 182 -14.26 -3.00 0.60
N ILE A 183 -13.84 -3.78 -0.37
CA ILE A 183 -14.16 -5.22 -0.45
C ILE A 183 -13.14 -6.10 0.28
N GLY A 184 -12.18 -5.50 1.01
CA GLY A 184 -11.10 -6.18 1.68
C GLY A 184 -9.96 -6.57 0.74
N GLY A 185 -9.21 -7.56 1.18
CA GLY A 185 -8.01 -8.08 0.52
C GLY A 185 -7.26 -9.00 1.46
N ILE A 186 -5.96 -8.79 1.63
CA ILE A 186 -5.11 -9.44 2.62
C ILE A 186 -4.28 -8.40 3.37
N PHE A 187 -4.11 -8.60 4.67
CA PHE A 187 -3.22 -7.81 5.52
C PHE A 187 -2.46 -8.73 6.47
N PHE A 188 -1.16 -8.52 6.60
CA PHE A 188 -0.29 -9.28 7.49
C PHE A 188 0.76 -8.38 8.12
N ASP A 189 1.17 -8.72 9.33
CA ASP A 189 2.27 -8.08 10.05
C ASP A 189 3.00 -9.11 10.93
N TYR A 190 4.17 -8.74 11.44
CA TYR A 190 4.99 -9.59 12.30
C TYR A 190 5.29 -10.97 11.71
N LYS A 191 5.39 -11.05 10.37
CA LYS A 191 5.74 -12.29 9.70
C LYS A 191 7.25 -12.53 9.78
N LYS A 192 7.66 -13.53 10.60
CA LYS A 192 9.05 -13.83 10.96
C LYS A 192 9.32 -15.32 11.21
N ASP A 193 8.56 -16.18 10.57
CA ASP A 193 8.68 -17.63 10.78
C ASP A 193 9.95 -18.20 10.13
N ASN A 194 10.23 -17.79 8.89
CA ASN A 194 11.43 -18.13 8.15
C ASN A 194 11.67 -17.08 7.08
N PHE A 195 12.82 -16.41 7.12
CA PHE A 195 13.11 -15.28 6.24
C PHE A 195 12.92 -15.59 4.76
N GLU A 196 13.46 -16.71 4.26
CA GLU A 196 13.39 -17.05 2.84
C GLU A 196 11.98 -17.34 2.36
N LYS A 197 11.20 -18.12 3.16
CA LYS A 197 9.79 -18.41 2.88
C LYS A 197 8.94 -17.15 2.98
N ASP A 198 9.20 -16.31 3.99
CA ASP A 198 8.47 -15.08 4.23
C ASP A 198 8.76 -14.05 3.16
N PHE A 199 10.02 -13.92 2.75
CA PHE A 199 10.40 -13.04 1.65
C PHE A 199 9.83 -13.50 0.31
N LYS A 200 9.82 -14.82 0.05
CA LYS A 200 9.15 -15.37 -1.14
C LYS A 200 7.66 -14.99 -1.16
N PHE A 201 6.96 -15.15 -0.04
CA PHE A 201 5.56 -14.75 0.08
C PHE A 201 5.37 -13.25 -0.21
N VAL A 202 6.19 -12.37 0.38
CA VAL A 202 6.13 -10.92 0.17
C VAL A 202 6.36 -10.54 -1.29
N ARG A 203 7.28 -11.21 -1.98
CA ARG A 203 7.51 -11.00 -3.41
C ARG A 203 6.29 -11.39 -4.23
N ASP A 204 5.70 -12.55 -3.94
CA ASP A 204 4.52 -13.03 -4.67
C ASP A 204 3.29 -12.15 -4.41
N VAL A 205 3.17 -11.53 -3.22
CA VAL A 205 2.15 -10.50 -2.94
C VAL A 205 2.33 -9.30 -3.87
N GLY A 206 3.56 -8.78 -4.03
CA GLY A 206 3.85 -7.64 -4.91
C GLY A 206 3.58 -7.94 -6.39
N ILE A 207 4.04 -9.09 -6.89
CA ILE A 207 3.81 -9.54 -8.27
C ILE A 207 2.30 -9.74 -8.51
N THR A 208 1.59 -10.34 -7.55
CA THR A 208 0.15 -10.55 -7.65
C THR A 208 -0.61 -9.23 -7.67
N PHE A 209 -0.19 -8.23 -6.90
CA PHE A 209 -0.78 -6.89 -6.96
C PHE A 209 -0.64 -6.27 -8.36
N GLN A 210 0.57 -6.32 -8.93
CA GLN A 210 0.83 -5.80 -10.28
C GLN A 210 -0.07 -6.48 -11.32
N PHE A 211 -0.19 -7.79 -11.29
CA PHE A 211 -1.08 -8.55 -12.18
C PHE A 211 -2.55 -8.16 -12.00
N ILE A 212 -3.02 -8.02 -10.75
CA ILE A 212 -4.42 -7.71 -10.44
C ILE A 212 -4.80 -6.31 -10.93
N PHE A 213 -4.00 -5.28 -10.62
CA PHE A 213 -4.38 -3.93 -11.00
C PHE A 213 -4.38 -3.75 -12.53
N GLU A 214 -3.39 -4.29 -13.22
CA GLU A 214 -3.34 -4.22 -14.68
C GLU A 214 -4.55 -4.92 -15.30
N LYS A 215 -4.89 -6.13 -14.85
CA LYS A 215 -6.05 -6.88 -15.32
C LYS A 215 -7.36 -6.11 -15.11
N ILE A 216 -7.59 -5.56 -13.92
CA ILE A 216 -8.81 -4.81 -13.60
C ILE A 216 -8.91 -3.53 -14.46
N ILE A 217 -7.82 -2.78 -14.59
CA ILE A 217 -7.80 -1.55 -15.38
C ILE A 217 -8.08 -1.85 -16.85
N ARG A 218 -7.36 -2.78 -17.47
CA ARG A 218 -7.57 -3.16 -18.89
C ARG A 218 -9.01 -3.61 -19.16
N LYS A 219 -9.61 -4.36 -18.24
CA LYS A 219 -11.00 -4.84 -18.33
C LYS A 219 -12.03 -3.71 -18.27
N LYS A 220 -11.75 -2.64 -17.49
CA LYS A 220 -12.74 -1.63 -17.15
C LYS A 220 -12.47 -0.23 -17.69
N MET A 221 -11.29 0.08 -18.19
CA MET A 221 -10.92 1.45 -18.60
C MET A 221 -11.81 2.04 -19.69
N LYS A 222 -12.47 1.20 -20.50
CA LYS A 222 -13.44 1.62 -21.54
C LYS A 222 -14.90 1.55 -21.08
N LYS A 223 -15.20 1.15 -19.83
CA LYS A 223 -16.59 1.10 -19.34
C LYS A 223 -17.19 2.50 -19.29
N LYS A 224 -18.39 2.65 -19.86
CA LYS A 224 -19.17 3.89 -19.77
C LYS A 224 -19.65 4.12 -18.33
N TRP A 225 -19.74 5.35 -17.94
CA TRP A 225 -20.19 5.77 -16.60
C TRP A 225 -20.98 7.07 -16.66
N THR A 226 -21.72 7.39 -15.61
CA THR A 226 -22.60 8.56 -15.52
C THR A 226 -22.14 9.54 -14.44
N LYS A 227 -22.68 10.77 -14.41
CA LYS A 227 -22.44 11.74 -13.33
C LYS A 227 -22.78 11.14 -11.96
N LYS A 228 -23.83 10.33 -11.84
CA LYS A 228 -24.20 9.64 -10.59
C LYS A 228 -23.10 8.68 -10.12
N HIS A 229 -22.49 7.93 -11.02
CA HIS A 229 -21.35 7.06 -10.67
C HIS A 229 -20.14 7.88 -10.16
N LYS A 230 -19.89 9.06 -10.75
CA LYS A 230 -18.79 9.95 -10.30
C LYS A 230 -19.07 10.53 -8.91
N GLU A 231 -20.31 10.93 -8.62
CA GLU A 231 -20.71 11.38 -7.28
C GLU A 231 -20.51 10.29 -6.22
N LEU A 232 -20.89 9.06 -6.50
CA LEU A 232 -20.64 7.92 -5.62
C LEU A 232 -19.15 7.70 -5.40
N GLN A 233 -18.31 7.85 -6.44
CA GLN A 233 -16.86 7.76 -6.31
C GLN A 233 -16.32 8.83 -5.34
N PHE A 234 -16.77 10.08 -5.45
CA PHE A 234 -16.32 11.14 -4.54
C PHE A 234 -16.73 10.87 -3.09
N ILE A 235 -17.93 10.36 -2.85
CA ILE A 235 -18.38 9.96 -1.50
C ILE A 235 -17.51 8.81 -0.94
N LYS A 236 -17.24 7.77 -1.74
CA LYS A 236 -16.37 6.66 -1.32
C LYS A 236 -14.92 7.12 -1.09
N ARG A 237 -14.43 8.10 -1.83
CA ARG A 237 -13.15 8.77 -1.57
C ARG A 237 -13.14 9.52 -0.23
N GLY A 238 -14.26 10.12 0.18
CA GLY A 238 -14.42 10.68 1.53
C GLY A 238 -14.21 9.62 2.61
N ARG A 239 -14.83 8.44 2.48
CA ARG A 239 -14.62 7.30 3.40
C ARG A 239 -13.16 6.82 3.42
N TYR A 240 -12.54 6.77 2.24
CA TYR A 240 -11.12 6.42 2.11
C TYR A 240 -10.23 7.42 2.86
N THR A 241 -10.48 8.71 2.70
CA THR A 241 -9.76 9.80 3.39
C THR A 241 -9.95 9.71 4.91
N GLU A 242 -11.20 9.50 5.38
CA GLU A 242 -11.49 9.31 6.81
C GLU A 242 -10.66 8.15 7.40
N PHE A 243 -10.61 7.02 6.72
CA PHE A 243 -9.80 5.89 7.18
C PHE A 243 -8.32 6.26 7.31
N ASN A 244 -7.73 6.83 6.25
CA ASN A 244 -6.31 7.13 6.22
C ASN A 244 -5.91 8.15 7.29
N LEU A 245 -6.70 9.19 7.51
CA LEU A 245 -6.39 10.21 8.51
C LEU A 245 -6.70 9.78 9.95
N LEU A 246 -7.79 9.03 10.16
CA LEU A 246 -8.25 8.69 11.50
C LEU A 246 -7.72 7.36 12.03
N TYR A 247 -7.50 6.37 11.15
CA TYR A 247 -7.25 4.99 11.60
C TYR A 247 -5.98 4.37 11.06
N ASP A 248 -5.46 4.83 9.88
CA ASP A 248 -4.29 4.20 9.31
C ASP A 248 -3.05 4.41 10.18
N ARG A 249 -2.49 3.29 10.67
CA ARG A 249 -1.31 3.31 11.55
C ARG A 249 -0.08 3.83 10.84
N GLY A 250 0.08 3.52 9.54
CA GLY A 250 1.20 3.95 8.73
C GLY A 250 1.21 5.46 8.53
N THR A 251 0.07 6.06 8.14
CA THR A 251 -0.10 7.49 7.99
C THR A 251 0.17 8.23 9.31
N LYS A 252 -0.46 7.78 10.41
CA LYS A 252 -0.25 8.39 11.73
C LYS A 252 1.21 8.32 12.16
N PHE A 253 1.82 7.16 12.07
CA PHE A 253 3.22 6.97 12.44
C PHE A 253 4.15 7.85 11.59
N GLY A 254 3.96 7.88 10.27
CA GLY A 254 4.76 8.70 9.37
C GLY A 254 4.70 10.19 9.72
N LEU A 255 3.49 10.74 9.91
CA LEU A 255 3.29 12.13 10.28
C LEU A 255 3.87 12.47 11.66
N GLN A 256 3.73 11.57 12.65
CA GLN A 256 4.22 11.78 14.02
C GLN A 256 5.75 11.62 14.16
N THR A 257 6.40 10.95 13.21
CA THR A 257 7.86 10.70 13.26
C THR A 257 8.65 11.55 12.29
N GLY A 258 8.04 12.61 11.73
CA GLY A 258 8.72 13.55 10.83
C GLY A 258 9.00 12.98 9.44
N GLY A 259 8.19 12.04 8.96
CA GLY A 259 8.25 11.55 7.59
C GLY A 259 7.89 12.64 6.56
N ASN A 260 8.25 12.43 5.30
CA ASN A 260 7.91 13.37 4.24
C ASN A 260 6.39 13.42 4.04
N VAL A 261 5.79 14.60 4.31
CA VAL A 261 4.33 14.79 4.31
C VAL A 261 3.71 14.51 2.94
N GLU A 262 4.33 14.97 1.85
CA GLU A 262 3.83 14.71 0.48
C GLU A 262 3.85 13.21 0.15
N GLY A 263 4.95 12.52 0.52
CA GLY A 263 5.08 11.07 0.32
C GLY A 263 4.09 10.26 1.16
N ILE A 264 3.69 10.75 2.34
CA ILE A 264 2.68 10.10 3.20
C ILE A 264 1.28 10.38 2.66
N LEU A 265 0.96 11.65 2.38
CA LEU A 265 -0.37 12.08 1.94
C LEU A 265 -0.63 11.86 0.44
N MET A 266 0.36 11.33 -0.32
CA MET A 266 0.12 10.88 -1.69
C MET A 266 -1.02 9.85 -1.78
N SER A 267 -1.30 9.16 -0.68
CA SER A 267 -2.37 8.16 -0.57
C SER A 267 -3.78 8.75 -0.65
N LEU A 268 -3.94 10.06 -0.43
CA LEU A 268 -5.24 10.70 -0.46
C LEU A 268 -5.69 10.97 -1.91
N PRO A 269 -7.00 10.82 -2.19
CA PRO A 269 -7.57 11.16 -3.49
C PRO A 269 -7.48 12.67 -3.77
N PRO A 270 -7.41 13.10 -5.04
CA PRO A 270 -7.34 14.52 -5.38
C PRO A 270 -8.64 15.29 -5.06
N LEU A 271 -9.77 14.60 -5.11
CA LEU A 271 -11.10 15.14 -4.79
C LEU A 271 -11.92 14.11 -4.02
N ALA A 272 -12.61 14.57 -2.98
CA ALA A 272 -13.53 13.78 -2.17
C ALA A 272 -14.76 14.62 -1.79
N LYS A 273 -15.88 13.96 -1.48
CA LYS A 273 -17.10 14.60 -0.98
C LYS A 273 -17.60 13.89 0.27
N TRP A 274 -18.28 14.65 1.11
CA TRP A 274 -18.98 14.15 2.29
C TRP A 274 -20.47 14.43 2.17
N LYS A 275 -21.28 13.51 2.73
CA LYS A 275 -22.71 13.66 2.97
C LYS A 275 -22.98 13.46 4.44
#